data_6719ac6e43027fa5654c5fe8c63452bc
#
_entry.id   6719ac6e43027fa5654c5fe8c63452bc
#
_cell.length_a   1.000
_cell.length_b   1.000
_cell.length_c   1.000
_cell.angle_alpha   90.00
_cell.angle_beta   90.00
_cell.angle_gamma   90.00
#
_symmetry.space_group_name_H-M   'P 1'
#
loop_
_entity.id
_entity.type
_entity.pdbx_description
1 polymer ?
#
loop_
_entity_poly.entity_id
_entity_poly.type
_entity_poly.pdbx_seq_one_letter_code
_entity_poly.pdbx_strand_id
1 'polypeptide(L)'
;MAEDKHIVFSYGRMNPPTAGHSKVVDKVKSHADKIGANHAVVVSHSQNSKTDPLHHEHKKEYLRHVHPDVNFEHSTKDHPHFLAQLKKFNQEGHTHATMVVGSDRVKQFKALAHKYNGKEYNYKKIHILSAGQRDPDAEGVAGISGTKMRNHASGNDFKSFKSGLHPNHSDEHAKKLFKATRQGMNLQKEERGMLDFQTFLAEEEYKAHWMYKGDKKVWAKKKEDHDRLNKQGYDHDDPKTKKIEEGKKKGLWDNIHARRKKGLPPKKPGQEGYPKTLDIKEDMSGMSQKSGDKRPTDKGAGMTAKGVAKYNRRTGGNLKTAVTTPPSKLKKGSKAAKRRKSFCARSRGWTGERGKAARRRWNC
;
A
#
# COMPACT_ATOMS: atom_id res chain seq x y z
N MET A 1 -0.17 34.09 36.20
CA MET A 1 -1.08 33.07 35.60
C MET A 1 -0.51 32.69 34.24
N ALA A 2 -0.36 31.41 33.93
CA ALA A 2 0.16 31.01 32.62
C ALA A 2 -0.84 31.47 31.54
N GLU A 3 -0.31 32.12 30.50
CA GLU A 3 -1.06 32.65 29.39
C GLU A 3 -1.77 31.51 28.64
N ASP A 4 -3.03 31.71 28.27
CA ASP A 4 -3.82 30.71 27.58
C ASP A 4 -3.32 30.53 26.15
N LYS A 5 -2.58 29.44 25.89
CA LYS A 5 -1.98 29.13 24.60
C LYS A 5 -2.88 28.17 23.82
N HIS A 6 -3.31 28.58 22.65
CA HIS A 6 -4.23 27.82 21.81
C HIS A 6 -3.53 27.25 20.58
N ILE A 7 -3.83 25.98 20.23
CA ILE A 7 -3.41 25.33 18.99
C ILE A 7 -4.62 24.98 18.12
N VAL A 8 -4.61 25.35 16.86
CA VAL A 8 -5.56 24.88 15.84
C VAL A 8 -4.82 23.90 14.94
N PHE A 9 -5.31 22.66 14.86
CA PHE A 9 -4.57 21.65 14.09
C PHE A 9 -5.49 20.71 13.34
N SER A 10 -4.92 19.98 12.38
CA SER A 10 -5.52 18.81 11.75
C SER A 10 -4.51 17.67 11.70
N TYR A 11 -5.01 16.45 11.68
CA TYR A 11 -4.23 15.24 11.49
C TYR A 11 -4.83 14.38 10.37
N GLY A 12 -4.02 14.01 9.39
CA GLY A 12 -4.50 13.21 8.27
C GLY A 12 -3.43 12.42 7.55
N ARG A 13 -3.84 11.34 6.87
CA ARG A 13 -2.94 10.57 6.01
C ARG A 13 -2.50 11.36 4.77
N MET A 14 -3.45 12.06 4.14
CA MET A 14 -3.22 12.89 2.93
C MET A 14 -2.34 12.14 1.91
N ASN A 15 -2.75 10.94 1.54
CA ASN A 15 -1.90 10.05 0.75
C ASN A 15 -2.60 9.51 -0.51
N PRO A 16 -2.48 10.23 -1.63
CA PRO A 16 -1.89 11.56 -1.79
C PRO A 16 -2.79 12.70 -1.28
N PRO A 17 -2.23 13.92 -1.10
CA PRO A 17 -3.02 15.14 -0.89
C PRO A 17 -4.03 15.35 -2.02
N THR A 18 -5.19 15.93 -1.71
CA THR A 18 -6.28 16.21 -2.67
C THR A 18 -6.86 17.59 -2.41
N ALA A 19 -7.60 18.12 -3.36
CA ALA A 19 -8.35 19.37 -3.17
C ALA A 19 -9.30 19.32 -1.96
N GLY A 20 -9.86 18.15 -1.64
CA GLY A 20 -10.66 17.97 -0.41
C GLY A 20 -9.86 18.09 0.88
N HIS A 21 -8.58 17.70 0.87
CA HIS A 21 -7.68 17.92 2.01
C HIS A 21 -7.33 19.40 2.17
N SER A 22 -7.18 20.13 1.06
CA SER A 22 -6.90 21.58 1.11
C SER A 22 -7.99 22.37 1.84
N LYS A 23 -9.27 22.01 1.69
CA LYS A 23 -10.36 22.62 2.48
C LYS A 23 -10.14 22.50 4.00
N VAL A 24 -9.58 21.37 4.44
CA VAL A 24 -9.23 21.18 5.85
C VAL A 24 -8.06 22.07 6.24
N VAL A 25 -7.04 22.17 5.38
CA VAL A 25 -5.85 23.04 5.58
C VAL A 25 -6.28 24.50 5.67
N ASP A 26 -7.08 24.98 4.73
CA ASP A 26 -7.59 26.35 4.70
C ASP A 26 -8.41 26.68 5.94
N LYS A 27 -9.22 25.73 6.42
CA LYS A 27 -10.01 25.90 7.65
C LYS A 27 -9.16 25.95 8.88
N VAL A 28 -8.05 25.19 8.96
CA VAL A 28 -7.07 25.27 10.05
C VAL A 28 -6.47 26.66 10.08
N LYS A 29 -5.93 27.14 8.96
CA LYS A 29 -5.29 28.46 8.87
C LYS A 29 -6.28 29.59 9.19
N SER A 30 -7.42 29.64 8.49
CA SER A 30 -8.39 30.71 8.68
C SER A 30 -8.98 30.78 10.10
N HIS A 31 -9.15 29.61 10.75
CA HIS A 31 -9.62 29.60 12.14
C HIS A 31 -8.54 30.04 13.12
N ALA A 32 -7.28 29.63 12.90
CA ALA A 32 -6.16 30.04 13.72
C ALA A 32 -5.93 31.55 13.64
N ASP A 33 -5.94 32.12 12.44
CA ASP A 33 -5.81 33.57 12.22
C ASP A 33 -6.92 34.34 12.91
N LYS A 34 -8.17 33.85 12.81
CA LYS A 34 -9.33 34.50 13.44
C LYS A 34 -9.21 34.63 14.97
N ILE A 35 -8.58 33.66 15.63
CA ILE A 35 -8.46 33.63 17.10
C ILE A 35 -7.05 33.93 17.61
N GLY A 36 -6.12 34.31 16.73
CA GLY A 36 -4.74 34.59 17.10
C GLY A 36 -3.98 33.37 17.66
N ALA A 37 -4.28 32.16 17.16
CA ALA A 37 -3.73 30.94 17.70
C ALA A 37 -2.59 30.36 16.84
N ASN A 38 -1.74 29.55 17.46
CA ASN A 38 -0.81 28.71 16.71
C ASN A 38 -1.56 27.69 15.85
N HIS A 39 -0.95 27.26 14.75
CA HIS A 39 -1.56 26.22 13.91
C HIS A 39 -0.55 25.19 13.42
N ALA A 40 -1.04 23.96 13.16
CA ALA A 40 -0.27 22.89 12.55
C ALA A 40 -1.16 21.96 11.73
N VAL A 41 -0.69 21.54 10.56
CA VAL A 41 -1.30 20.44 9.81
C VAL A 41 -0.33 19.27 9.83
N VAL A 42 -0.72 18.20 10.53
CA VAL A 42 0.12 17.03 10.76
C VAL A 42 -0.23 15.93 9.75
N VAL A 43 0.70 15.62 8.86
CA VAL A 43 0.57 14.46 7.95
C VAL A 43 1.10 13.19 8.60
N SER A 44 0.46 12.04 8.35
CA SER A 44 0.94 10.78 8.91
C SER A 44 2.31 10.40 8.34
N HIS A 45 3.16 9.80 9.19
CA HIS A 45 4.43 9.19 8.77
C HIS A 45 4.24 7.77 8.20
N SER A 46 3.04 7.20 8.30
CA SER A 46 2.75 5.85 7.79
C SER A 46 3.03 5.74 6.30
N GLN A 47 3.69 4.65 5.92
CA GLN A 47 4.00 4.34 4.53
C GLN A 47 3.77 2.87 4.23
N ASN A 48 3.00 2.59 3.18
CA ASN A 48 2.83 1.26 2.59
C ASN A 48 2.35 1.38 1.15
N SER A 49 2.66 0.41 0.31
CA SER A 49 2.37 0.45 -1.12
C SER A 49 0.88 0.46 -1.50
N LYS A 50 -0.04 0.08 -0.61
CA LYS A 50 -1.47 -0.06 -0.92
C LYS A 50 -2.29 1.17 -0.55
N THR A 51 -2.11 1.68 0.65
CA THR A 51 -2.98 2.74 1.21
C THR A 51 -2.26 4.04 1.48
N ASP A 52 -0.95 4.01 1.70
CA ASP A 52 -0.12 5.15 2.05
C ASP A 52 1.21 5.15 1.26
N PRO A 53 1.19 5.19 -0.09
CA PRO A 53 2.40 5.03 -0.90
C PRO A 53 3.41 6.17 -0.73
N LEU A 54 2.94 7.41 -0.45
CA LEU A 54 3.82 8.57 -0.34
C LEU A 54 4.51 8.64 1.02
N HIS A 55 5.83 8.88 0.97
CA HIS A 55 6.58 9.32 2.14
C HIS A 55 6.10 10.70 2.61
N HIS A 56 6.18 10.97 3.92
CA HIS A 56 5.68 12.22 4.49
C HIS A 56 6.35 13.47 3.91
N GLU A 57 7.62 13.40 3.48
CA GLU A 57 8.31 14.53 2.88
C GLU A 57 7.67 14.95 1.54
N HIS A 58 7.34 14.02 0.65
CA HIS A 58 6.65 14.35 -0.60
C HIS A 58 5.27 14.97 -0.36
N LYS A 59 4.56 14.53 0.70
CA LYS A 59 3.28 15.15 1.09
C LYS A 59 3.48 16.59 1.55
N LYS A 60 4.45 16.84 2.43
CA LYS A 60 4.75 18.18 2.95
C LYS A 60 5.26 19.12 1.86
N GLU A 61 6.12 18.65 0.99
CA GLU A 61 6.64 19.42 -0.13
C GLU A 61 5.51 19.95 -1.01
N TYR A 62 4.61 19.06 -1.44
CA TYR A 62 3.45 19.45 -2.24
C TYR A 62 2.52 20.42 -1.48
N LEU A 63 2.21 20.12 -0.22
CA LEU A 63 1.31 20.92 0.59
C LEU A 63 1.88 22.33 0.88
N ARG A 64 3.17 22.45 1.15
CA ARG A 64 3.85 23.75 1.31
C ARG A 64 3.84 24.59 0.03
N HIS A 65 3.93 23.93 -1.12
CA HIS A 65 3.83 24.64 -2.39
C HIS A 65 2.45 25.26 -2.60
N VAL A 66 1.37 24.56 -2.26
CA VAL A 66 0.01 25.06 -2.47
C VAL A 66 -0.56 25.88 -1.31
N HIS A 67 0.05 25.78 -0.12
CA HIS A 67 -0.30 26.52 1.11
C HIS A 67 0.97 27.00 1.82
N PRO A 68 1.66 28.00 1.30
CA PRO A 68 2.98 28.43 1.81
C PRO A 68 2.92 28.97 3.25
N ASP A 69 1.79 29.55 3.67
CA ASP A 69 1.60 30.18 4.98
C ASP A 69 1.13 29.20 6.06
N VAL A 70 1.14 27.90 5.79
CA VAL A 70 0.67 26.87 6.73
C VAL A 70 1.85 26.06 7.28
N ASN A 71 1.86 25.89 8.61
CA ASN A 71 2.83 25.01 9.26
C ASN A 71 2.47 23.54 9.04
N PHE A 72 3.30 22.82 8.27
CA PHE A 72 3.16 21.40 8.03
C PHE A 72 4.19 20.59 8.81
N GLU A 73 3.69 19.71 9.65
CA GLU A 73 4.47 18.74 10.40
C GLU A 73 4.18 17.32 9.93
N HIS A 74 4.92 16.34 10.43
CA HIS A 74 4.60 14.93 10.27
C HIS A 74 4.52 14.24 11.62
N SER A 75 3.70 13.21 11.71
CA SER A 75 3.66 12.36 12.90
C SER A 75 4.93 11.52 13.02
N THR A 76 5.27 11.13 14.23
CA THR A 76 6.42 10.26 14.53
C THR A 76 5.93 8.94 15.09
N LYS A 77 6.84 8.00 15.35
CA LYS A 77 6.53 6.75 16.05
C LYS A 77 6.01 6.98 17.47
N ASP A 78 6.49 8.02 18.13
CA ASP A 78 6.05 8.38 19.49
C ASP A 78 4.71 9.10 19.49
N HIS A 79 4.42 9.85 18.43
CA HIS A 79 3.16 10.58 18.24
C HIS A 79 2.47 10.17 16.93
N PRO A 80 1.99 8.90 16.82
CA PRO A 80 1.57 8.32 15.55
C PRO A 80 0.14 8.70 15.11
N HIS A 81 -0.69 9.22 15.98
CA HIS A 81 -2.10 9.51 15.72
C HIS A 81 -2.57 10.78 16.45
N PHE A 82 -3.77 11.25 16.14
CA PHE A 82 -4.27 12.55 16.62
C PHE A 82 -4.32 12.69 18.14
N LEU A 83 -4.61 11.63 18.92
CA LEU A 83 -4.57 11.69 20.38
C LEU A 83 -3.12 11.90 20.90
N ALA A 84 -2.15 11.25 20.28
CA ALA A 84 -0.76 11.47 20.60
C ALA A 84 -0.29 12.88 20.19
N GLN A 85 -0.83 13.44 19.10
CA GLN A 85 -0.59 14.85 18.74
C GLN A 85 -1.20 15.81 19.77
N LEU A 86 -2.41 15.54 20.27
CA LEU A 86 -2.98 16.30 21.39
C LEU A 86 -2.06 16.25 22.62
N LYS A 87 -1.53 15.06 22.96
CA LYS A 87 -0.58 14.92 24.06
C LYS A 87 0.69 15.76 23.83
N LYS A 88 1.27 15.68 22.65
CA LYS A 88 2.44 16.48 22.24
C LYS A 88 2.20 17.98 22.42
N PHE A 89 1.12 18.51 21.84
CA PHE A 89 0.81 19.92 21.92
C PHE A 89 0.52 20.38 23.36
N ASN A 90 -0.10 19.53 24.18
CA ASN A 90 -0.30 19.84 25.60
C ASN A 90 1.02 19.89 26.37
N GLN A 91 1.96 18.99 26.08
CA GLN A 91 3.32 19.03 26.64
C GLN A 91 4.11 20.26 26.19
N GLU A 92 3.82 20.82 25.01
CA GLU A 92 4.37 22.09 24.51
C GLU A 92 3.71 23.34 25.14
N GLY A 93 2.84 23.12 26.12
CA GLY A 93 2.22 24.16 26.92
C GLY A 93 0.90 24.71 26.37
N HIS A 94 0.31 24.07 25.35
CA HIS A 94 -1.01 24.49 24.87
C HIS A 94 -2.09 24.06 25.85
N THR A 95 -2.89 25.05 26.32
CA THR A 95 -3.99 24.85 27.25
C THR A 95 -5.36 24.69 26.56
N HIS A 96 -5.45 25.11 25.30
CA HIS A 96 -6.64 25.02 24.45
C HIS A 96 -6.29 24.36 23.12
N ALA A 97 -7.17 23.48 22.62
CA ALA A 97 -6.98 22.84 21.33
C ALA A 97 -8.26 22.88 20.48
N THR A 98 -8.10 23.21 19.22
CA THR A 98 -9.15 23.05 18.21
C THR A 98 -8.65 22.15 17.10
N MET A 99 -9.28 21.00 16.89
CA MET A 99 -8.97 20.11 15.80
C MET A 99 -9.99 20.26 14.66
N VAL A 100 -9.50 20.43 13.44
CA VAL A 100 -10.33 20.52 12.23
C VAL A 100 -10.32 19.19 11.51
N VAL A 101 -11.52 18.69 11.19
CA VAL A 101 -11.72 17.39 10.52
C VAL A 101 -12.84 17.45 9.49
N GLY A 102 -12.98 16.43 8.63
CA GLY A 102 -14.17 16.27 7.80
C GLY A 102 -15.44 16.07 8.64
N SER A 103 -16.59 16.51 8.14
CA SER A 103 -17.88 16.46 8.86
C SER A 103 -18.24 15.05 9.35
N ASP A 104 -17.92 14.03 8.58
CA ASP A 104 -18.12 12.61 8.86
C ASP A 104 -17.40 12.10 10.12
N ARG A 105 -16.38 12.84 10.60
CA ARG A 105 -15.50 12.42 11.70
C ARG A 105 -15.68 13.23 12.98
N VAL A 106 -16.36 14.36 12.94
CA VAL A 106 -16.51 15.28 14.08
C VAL A 106 -17.01 14.55 15.33
N LYS A 107 -18.10 13.79 15.23
CA LYS A 107 -18.69 13.07 16.37
C LYS A 107 -17.72 12.07 17.00
N GLN A 108 -17.04 11.28 16.17
CA GLN A 108 -16.11 10.26 16.63
C GLN A 108 -14.88 10.87 17.31
N PHE A 109 -14.27 11.89 16.68
CA PHE A 109 -13.07 12.52 17.25
C PHE A 109 -13.38 13.34 18.50
N LYS A 110 -14.55 14.00 18.56
CA LYS A 110 -15.00 14.69 19.76
C LYS A 110 -15.09 13.73 20.93
N ALA A 111 -15.79 12.60 20.76
CA ALA A 111 -15.93 11.60 21.81
C ALA A 111 -14.57 11.06 22.29
N LEU A 112 -13.65 10.75 21.37
CA LEU A 112 -12.31 10.26 21.71
C LEU A 112 -11.47 11.30 22.42
N ALA A 113 -11.41 12.54 21.89
CA ALA A 113 -10.61 13.60 22.48
C ALA A 113 -11.05 13.90 23.93
N HIS A 114 -12.34 14.00 24.19
CA HIS A 114 -12.85 14.23 25.54
C HIS A 114 -12.65 13.03 26.47
N LYS A 115 -12.74 11.79 25.98
CA LYS A 115 -12.53 10.57 26.78
C LYS A 115 -11.13 10.52 27.41
N TYR A 116 -10.12 11.04 26.70
CA TYR A 116 -8.73 11.00 27.16
C TYR A 116 -8.26 12.31 27.80
N ASN A 117 -9.08 13.36 27.82
CA ASN A 117 -8.78 14.58 28.57
C ASN A 117 -8.84 14.31 30.08
N GLY A 118 -7.88 14.80 30.82
CA GLY A 118 -7.65 14.46 32.23
C GLY A 118 -6.95 13.11 32.47
N LYS A 119 -6.59 12.37 31.40
CA LYS A 119 -5.89 11.06 31.49
C LYS A 119 -4.54 11.09 30.78
N GLU A 120 -4.53 11.42 29.50
CA GLU A 120 -3.31 11.47 28.65
C GLU A 120 -2.80 12.88 28.44
N TYR A 121 -3.67 13.87 28.56
CA TYR A 121 -3.42 15.30 28.45
C TYR A 121 -4.45 16.07 29.24
N ASN A 122 -4.20 17.35 29.53
CA ASN A 122 -5.08 18.16 30.37
C ASN A 122 -5.34 19.53 29.74
N TYR A 123 -6.26 19.59 28.79
CA TYR A 123 -6.69 20.82 28.17
C TYR A 123 -7.84 21.46 28.95
N LYS A 124 -7.80 22.78 29.13
CA LYS A 124 -8.95 23.55 29.63
C LYS A 124 -10.15 23.42 28.68
N LYS A 125 -9.89 23.41 27.36
CA LYS A 125 -10.96 23.29 26.35
C LYS A 125 -10.46 22.59 25.08
N ILE A 126 -11.28 21.67 24.56
CA ILE A 126 -11.04 20.98 23.30
C ILE A 126 -12.24 21.19 22.39
N HIS A 127 -12.03 21.70 21.19
CA HIS A 127 -13.02 21.82 20.15
C HIS A 127 -12.70 20.92 18.97
N ILE A 128 -13.74 20.33 18.35
CA ILE A 128 -13.60 19.62 17.09
C ILE A 128 -14.50 20.34 16.08
N LEU A 129 -13.88 20.95 15.08
CA LEU A 129 -14.57 21.71 14.03
C LEU A 129 -14.67 20.90 12.73
N SER A 130 -15.78 21.10 12.02
CA SER A 130 -15.93 20.60 10.66
C SER A 130 -15.28 21.52 9.64
N ALA A 131 -14.55 20.95 8.70
CA ALA A 131 -14.05 21.67 7.51
C ALA A 131 -15.11 21.78 6.38
N GLY A 132 -16.36 21.41 6.66
CA GLY A 132 -17.45 21.37 5.70
C GLY A 132 -17.87 19.96 5.34
N GLN A 133 -18.95 19.85 4.57
CA GLN A 133 -19.46 18.55 4.11
C GLN A 133 -18.47 17.88 3.16
N ARG A 134 -18.28 16.60 3.38
CA ARG A 134 -17.57 15.71 2.48
C ARG A 134 -18.59 14.74 1.89
N ASP A 135 -18.79 14.82 0.60
CA ASP A 135 -19.55 13.83 -0.13
C ASP A 135 -18.57 12.92 -0.90
N PRO A 136 -18.33 11.68 -0.41
CA PRO A 136 -17.41 10.74 -1.06
C PRO A 136 -17.92 10.26 -2.41
N ASP A 137 -19.23 10.39 -2.67
CA ASP A 137 -19.91 9.91 -3.85
C ASP A 137 -20.17 11.04 -4.86
N ALA A 138 -19.88 12.31 -4.50
CA ALA A 138 -20.01 13.44 -5.41
C ALA A 138 -19.09 13.30 -6.62
N GLU A 139 -19.58 13.76 -7.75
CA GLU A 139 -18.77 13.92 -8.96
C GLU A 139 -17.85 15.16 -8.86
N GLY A 140 -16.73 15.14 -9.57
CA GLY A 140 -15.76 16.23 -9.60
C GLY A 140 -14.90 16.35 -8.32
N VAL A 141 -14.48 17.58 -8.03
CA VAL A 141 -13.48 17.89 -6.95
C VAL A 141 -13.99 17.52 -5.55
N ALA A 142 -15.30 17.59 -5.30
CA ALA A 142 -15.89 17.29 -3.99
C ALA A 142 -15.82 15.80 -3.64
N GLY A 143 -15.90 14.91 -4.62
CA GLY A 143 -15.85 13.45 -4.44
C GLY A 143 -14.45 12.83 -4.57
N ILE A 144 -13.39 13.64 -4.71
CA ILE A 144 -12.03 13.12 -4.87
C ILE A 144 -11.48 12.65 -3.51
N SER A 145 -11.09 11.39 -3.48
CA SER A 145 -10.49 10.76 -2.30
C SER A 145 -9.07 10.28 -2.61
N GLY A 146 -8.23 10.13 -1.58
CA GLY A 146 -6.91 9.53 -1.74
C GLY A 146 -6.94 8.15 -2.42
N THR A 147 -8.04 7.39 -2.26
CA THR A 147 -8.23 6.11 -2.95
C THR A 147 -8.47 6.31 -4.46
N LYS A 148 -9.33 7.26 -4.85
CA LYS A 148 -9.52 7.59 -6.27
C LYS A 148 -8.20 8.06 -6.91
N MET A 149 -7.45 8.92 -6.20
CA MET A 149 -6.13 9.38 -6.68
C MET A 149 -5.14 8.23 -6.88
N ARG A 150 -5.06 7.29 -5.95
CA ARG A 150 -4.22 6.10 -6.12
C ARG A 150 -4.67 5.22 -7.28
N ASN A 151 -5.97 5.12 -7.54
CA ASN A 151 -6.49 4.41 -8.70
C ASN A 151 -6.08 5.07 -10.02
N HIS A 152 -6.15 6.41 -10.11
CA HIS A 152 -5.63 7.15 -11.27
C HIS A 152 -4.12 6.95 -11.44
N ALA A 153 -3.36 6.99 -10.35
CA ALA A 153 -1.93 6.71 -10.37
C ALA A 153 -1.64 5.26 -10.83
N SER A 154 -2.43 4.28 -10.37
CA SER A 154 -2.32 2.88 -10.79
C SER A 154 -2.61 2.69 -12.28
N GLY A 155 -3.62 3.38 -12.80
CA GLY A 155 -3.98 3.36 -14.22
C GLY A 155 -3.09 4.22 -15.12
N ASN A 156 -2.02 4.83 -14.60
CA ASN A 156 -1.18 5.80 -15.30
C ASN A 156 -1.96 7.00 -15.87
N ASP A 157 -3.09 7.34 -15.28
CA ASP A 157 -3.96 8.44 -15.69
C ASP A 157 -3.56 9.74 -14.97
N PHE A 158 -2.55 10.41 -15.50
CA PHE A 158 -2.07 11.68 -14.95
C PHE A 158 -3.11 12.80 -15.06
N LYS A 159 -3.91 12.82 -16.12
CA LYS A 159 -4.93 13.88 -16.33
C LYS A 159 -5.96 13.86 -15.21
N SER A 160 -6.55 12.71 -14.92
CA SER A 160 -7.52 12.56 -13.83
C SER A 160 -6.86 12.69 -12.44
N PHE A 161 -5.61 12.27 -12.28
CA PHE A 161 -4.86 12.53 -11.05
C PHE A 161 -4.68 14.03 -10.82
N LYS A 162 -4.25 14.78 -11.83
CA LYS A 162 -4.03 16.22 -11.75
C LYS A 162 -5.33 16.97 -11.41
N SER A 163 -6.47 16.59 -11.99
CA SER A 163 -7.76 17.23 -11.69
C SER A 163 -8.21 17.08 -10.24
N GLY A 164 -7.65 16.11 -9.50
CA GLY A 164 -7.91 15.88 -8.08
C GLY A 164 -7.07 16.70 -7.12
N LEU A 165 -6.11 17.45 -7.63
CA LEU A 165 -5.21 18.28 -6.84
C LEU A 165 -5.78 19.67 -6.58
N HIS A 166 -5.13 20.40 -5.68
CA HIS A 166 -5.48 21.80 -5.41
C HIS A 166 -5.28 22.67 -6.69
N PRO A 167 -6.15 23.63 -7.01
CA PRO A 167 -6.03 24.45 -8.23
C PRO A 167 -4.69 25.20 -8.37
N ASN A 168 -4.09 25.63 -7.27
CA ASN A 168 -2.82 26.39 -7.24
C ASN A 168 -1.57 25.51 -7.40
N HIS A 169 -1.72 24.21 -7.74
CA HIS A 169 -0.55 23.38 -8.01
C HIS A 169 0.14 23.80 -9.32
N SER A 170 1.47 23.73 -9.37
CA SER A 170 2.19 23.76 -10.65
C SER A 170 2.20 22.39 -11.31
N ASP A 171 2.32 22.37 -12.64
CA ASP A 171 2.41 21.11 -13.41
C ASP A 171 3.62 20.26 -12.98
N GLU A 172 4.71 20.90 -12.61
CA GLU A 172 5.91 20.22 -12.13
C GLU A 172 5.63 19.48 -10.80
N HIS A 173 5.04 20.18 -9.82
CA HIS A 173 4.69 19.58 -8.53
C HIS A 173 3.63 18.47 -8.68
N ALA A 174 2.67 18.64 -9.59
CA ALA A 174 1.69 17.60 -9.90
C ALA A 174 2.35 16.34 -10.48
N LYS A 175 3.28 16.51 -11.45
CA LYS A 175 4.06 15.40 -12.04
C LYS A 175 4.93 14.73 -10.99
N LYS A 176 5.63 15.50 -10.15
CA LYS A 176 6.47 14.99 -9.07
C LYS A 176 5.66 14.15 -8.07
N LEU A 177 4.51 14.67 -7.63
CA LEU A 177 3.61 13.96 -6.72
C LEU A 177 3.04 12.67 -7.36
N PHE A 178 2.64 12.72 -8.63
CA PHE A 178 2.16 11.56 -9.38
C PHE A 178 3.24 10.47 -9.48
N LYS A 179 4.46 10.86 -9.89
CA LYS A 179 5.61 9.95 -9.98
C LYS A 179 5.94 9.32 -8.63
N ALA A 180 6.01 10.12 -7.56
CA ALA A 180 6.25 9.62 -6.21
C ALA A 180 5.15 8.67 -5.71
N THR A 181 3.87 8.95 -6.05
CA THR A 181 2.74 8.06 -5.74
C THR A 181 2.90 6.71 -6.43
N ARG A 182 3.21 6.68 -7.73
CA ARG A 182 3.45 5.44 -8.51
C ARG A 182 4.66 4.67 -8.00
N GLN A 183 5.75 5.37 -7.64
CA GLN A 183 6.95 4.76 -7.03
C GLN A 183 6.60 4.07 -5.70
N GLY A 184 5.90 4.77 -4.82
CA GLY A 184 5.49 4.22 -3.54
C GLY A 184 4.50 3.05 -3.65
N MET A 185 3.74 2.98 -4.75
CA MET A 185 2.89 1.85 -5.09
C MET A 185 3.64 0.68 -5.76
N ASN A 186 4.96 0.79 -5.95
CA ASN A 186 5.81 -0.17 -6.67
C ASN A 186 5.42 -0.38 -8.15
N LEU A 187 4.79 0.62 -8.79
CA LEU A 187 4.29 0.51 -10.17
C LEU A 187 5.34 0.92 -11.23
N GLN A 188 6.44 1.55 -10.83
CA GLN A 188 7.49 1.98 -11.78
C GLN A 188 8.47 0.88 -12.17
N LYS A 189 8.37 -0.32 -11.60
CA LYS A 189 9.26 -1.43 -11.99
C LYS A 189 9.03 -1.92 -13.42
N GLU A 190 7.85 -1.64 -14.00
CA GLU A 190 7.52 -2.07 -15.36
C GLU A 190 7.98 -1.05 -16.44
N GLU A 191 8.00 0.25 -16.13
CA GLU A 191 8.46 1.29 -17.06
C GLU A 191 10.00 1.43 -17.13
N ARG A 192 10.71 1.04 -16.06
CA ARG A 192 12.18 0.99 -16.06
C ARG A 192 12.78 -0.01 -17.04
N GLY A 193 12.00 -0.95 -17.53
CA GLY A 193 12.46 -1.97 -18.48
C GLY A 193 12.68 -1.48 -19.91
N MET A 194 12.16 -0.34 -20.32
CA MET A 194 12.18 0.10 -21.71
C MET A 194 12.84 1.45 -21.99
N LEU A 195 12.83 2.39 -21.07
CA LEU A 195 13.47 3.71 -21.24
C LEU A 195 14.80 3.87 -20.51
N ASP A 196 15.10 3.01 -19.55
CA ASP A 196 16.22 3.19 -18.62
C ASP A 196 17.53 2.50 -19.06
N PHE A 197 17.50 1.70 -20.14
CA PHE A 197 18.72 1.06 -20.60
C PHE A 197 19.70 2.06 -21.25
N GLN A 198 19.20 3.10 -21.88
CA GLN A 198 20.07 4.14 -22.47
C GLN A 198 20.43 5.26 -21.47
N THR A 199 19.53 5.59 -20.53
CA THR A 199 19.80 6.57 -19.47
C THR A 199 20.59 5.94 -18.30
N PHE A 200 20.37 4.66 -18.02
CA PHE A 200 21.15 3.88 -17.06
C PHE A 200 22.63 3.73 -17.48
N LEU A 201 22.91 3.72 -18.79
CA LEU A 201 24.28 3.73 -19.30
C LEU A 201 24.96 5.11 -19.19
N ALA A 202 24.22 6.17 -18.90
CA ALA A 202 24.76 7.55 -18.87
C ALA A 202 25.06 8.08 -17.46
N GLU A 203 24.54 7.47 -16.37
CA GLU A 203 24.63 8.03 -15.02
C GLU A 203 25.10 7.06 -13.91
N GLU A 204 25.55 5.83 -14.22
CA GLU A 204 26.23 5.04 -13.19
C GLU A 204 27.66 5.53 -13.02
N GLU A 205 27.92 6.19 -11.88
CA GLU A 205 29.28 6.26 -11.33
C GLU A 205 29.87 4.85 -11.35
N TYR A 206 30.88 4.65 -12.19
CA TYR A 206 31.54 3.36 -12.36
C TYR A 206 32.03 2.84 -11.00
N LYS A 207 31.45 1.74 -10.52
CA LYS A 207 31.88 1.09 -9.29
C LYS A 207 33.04 0.15 -9.61
N ALA A 208 34.22 0.50 -9.12
CA ALA A 208 35.40 -0.33 -9.23
C ALA A 208 35.12 -1.75 -8.71
N HIS A 209 35.54 -2.80 -9.45
CA HIS A 209 35.28 -4.21 -9.13
C HIS A 209 36.37 -5.13 -9.70
N TRP A 210 36.36 -6.38 -9.25
CA TRP A 210 37.27 -7.39 -9.73
C TRP A 210 36.79 -8.01 -11.02
N MET A 211 37.72 -8.23 -11.96
CA MET A 211 37.53 -9.00 -13.20
C MET A 211 38.45 -10.22 -13.23
N TYR A 212 37.98 -11.33 -13.77
CA TYR A 212 38.62 -12.63 -13.68
C TYR A 212 38.86 -13.24 -15.06
N LYS A 213 39.99 -13.92 -15.22
CA LYS A 213 40.31 -14.73 -16.39
C LYS A 213 41.10 -15.95 -15.95
N GLY A 214 40.47 -17.13 -15.87
CA GLY A 214 41.06 -18.29 -15.22
C GLY A 214 41.45 -17.94 -13.77
N ASP A 215 42.66 -18.29 -13.35
CA ASP A 215 43.15 -18.00 -11.99
C ASP A 215 43.61 -16.56 -11.77
N LYS A 216 43.60 -15.73 -12.80
CA LYS A 216 44.02 -14.34 -12.71
C LYS A 216 42.86 -13.44 -12.38
N LYS A 217 43.07 -12.51 -11.44
CA LYS A 217 42.12 -11.47 -11.09
C LYS A 217 42.78 -10.08 -11.19
N VAL A 218 42.07 -9.11 -11.72
CA VAL A 218 42.54 -7.73 -11.89
C VAL A 218 41.43 -6.77 -11.41
N TRP A 219 41.84 -5.73 -10.71
CA TRP A 219 40.92 -4.71 -10.20
C TRP A 219 40.68 -3.66 -11.30
N ALA A 220 39.48 -3.61 -11.83
CA ALA A 220 39.04 -2.55 -12.75
C ALA A 220 38.65 -1.31 -11.96
N LYS A 221 39.49 -0.31 -11.93
CA LYS A 221 39.36 0.91 -11.14
C LYS A 221 38.43 1.94 -11.79
N LYS A 222 38.44 1.97 -13.13
CA LYS A 222 37.68 2.89 -13.97
C LYS A 222 37.03 2.11 -15.12
N LYS A 223 36.03 2.73 -15.75
CA LYS A 223 35.31 2.14 -16.88
C LYS A 223 36.24 1.74 -18.01
N GLU A 224 37.27 2.55 -18.32
CA GLU A 224 38.27 2.27 -19.35
C GLU A 224 39.09 1.00 -19.03
N ASP A 225 39.39 0.76 -17.75
CA ASP A 225 40.08 -0.47 -17.31
C ASP A 225 39.16 -1.69 -17.50
N HIS A 226 37.89 -1.57 -17.16
CA HIS A 226 36.89 -2.62 -17.39
C HIS A 226 36.77 -2.97 -18.87
N ASP A 227 36.62 -1.97 -19.74
CA ASP A 227 36.42 -2.18 -21.16
C ASP A 227 37.70 -2.79 -21.83
N ARG A 228 38.88 -2.39 -21.37
CA ARG A 228 40.16 -2.98 -21.76
C ARG A 228 40.28 -4.44 -21.35
N LEU A 229 39.94 -4.74 -20.06
CA LEU A 229 40.02 -6.08 -19.51
C LEU A 229 38.99 -7.00 -20.16
N ASN A 230 37.79 -6.50 -20.44
CA ASN A 230 36.75 -7.24 -21.16
C ASN A 230 37.20 -7.63 -22.57
N LYS A 231 37.82 -6.72 -23.30
CA LYS A 231 38.46 -7.01 -24.62
C LYS A 231 39.57 -8.05 -24.52
N GLN A 232 40.23 -8.15 -23.38
CA GLN A 232 41.27 -9.16 -23.09
C GLN A 232 40.68 -10.50 -22.61
N GLY A 233 39.35 -10.64 -22.53
CA GLY A 233 38.64 -11.85 -22.13
C GLY A 233 38.55 -12.05 -20.63
N TYR A 234 38.64 -10.98 -19.84
CA TYR A 234 38.26 -11.00 -18.43
C TYR A 234 36.75 -10.83 -18.32
N ASP A 235 36.11 -11.51 -17.35
CA ASP A 235 34.69 -11.39 -17.02
C ASP A 235 34.49 -11.12 -15.50
N HIS A 236 33.22 -11.05 -15.07
CA HIS A 236 32.88 -10.78 -13.68
C HIS A 236 32.78 -12.05 -12.82
N ASP A 237 32.90 -13.21 -13.46
CA ASP A 237 32.68 -14.51 -12.82
C ASP A 237 33.95 -15.00 -12.10
N ASP A 238 33.96 -14.99 -10.78
CA ASP A 238 35.04 -15.61 -10.00
C ASP A 238 35.01 -17.13 -10.21
N PRO A 239 36.09 -17.74 -10.75
CA PRO A 239 36.15 -19.19 -10.99
C PRO A 239 35.93 -20.04 -9.74
N LYS A 240 36.25 -19.49 -8.54
CA LYS A 240 36.04 -20.16 -7.26
C LYS A 240 34.58 -20.17 -6.83
N THR A 241 33.80 -19.14 -7.20
CA THR A 241 32.37 -19.09 -6.94
C THR A 241 31.57 -19.90 -7.95
N LYS A 242 32.01 -20.00 -9.18
CA LYS A 242 31.39 -20.84 -10.23
C LYS A 242 31.24 -22.30 -9.80
N LYS A 243 32.26 -22.87 -9.16
CA LYS A 243 32.20 -24.24 -8.60
C LYS A 243 31.18 -24.42 -7.45
N ILE A 244 30.85 -23.33 -6.75
CA ILE A 244 29.86 -23.36 -5.63
C ILE A 244 28.44 -23.20 -6.18
N GLU A 245 28.25 -22.50 -7.31
CA GLU A 245 26.92 -22.29 -7.91
C GLU A 245 26.43 -23.44 -8.77
N GLU A 246 27.33 -24.22 -9.39
CA GLU A 246 26.96 -25.44 -10.15
C GLU A 246 26.29 -26.51 -9.27
N GLY A 247 26.48 -26.49 -7.97
CA GLY A 247 25.84 -27.39 -7.01
C GLY A 247 24.47 -26.92 -6.50
N LYS A 248 24.08 -25.67 -6.68
CA LYS A 248 22.76 -25.17 -6.27
C LYS A 248 21.73 -25.45 -7.37
N LYS A 249 20.77 -26.35 -7.08
CA LYS A 249 19.60 -26.56 -7.94
C LYS A 249 18.91 -25.20 -8.14
N LYS A 250 18.88 -24.73 -9.38
CA LYS A 250 18.22 -23.47 -9.76
C LYS A 250 16.76 -23.49 -9.30
N GLY A 251 16.35 -22.45 -8.60
CA GLY A 251 15.00 -22.31 -8.08
C GLY A 251 13.97 -22.19 -9.21
N LEU A 252 12.70 -22.37 -8.87
CA LEU A 252 11.59 -22.24 -9.83
C LEU A 252 11.61 -20.91 -10.59
N TRP A 253 11.87 -19.83 -9.88
CA TRP A 253 11.93 -18.49 -10.44
C TRP A 253 13.07 -18.31 -11.45
N ASP A 254 14.23 -18.88 -11.16
CA ASP A 254 15.40 -18.83 -12.06
C ASP A 254 15.12 -19.58 -13.36
N ASN A 255 14.42 -20.72 -13.26
CA ASN A 255 14.01 -21.50 -14.43
C ASN A 255 12.94 -20.77 -15.28
N ILE A 256 11.99 -20.09 -14.65
CA ILE A 256 10.99 -19.26 -15.35
C ILE A 256 11.66 -18.08 -16.05
N HIS A 257 12.57 -17.38 -15.38
CA HIS A 257 13.30 -16.26 -15.95
C HIS A 257 14.22 -16.69 -17.11
N ALA A 258 14.95 -17.80 -16.96
CA ALA A 258 15.79 -18.35 -18.00
C ALA A 258 15.00 -18.73 -19.28
N ARG A 259 13.78 -19.28 -19.13
CA ARG A 259 12.90 -19.60 -20.26
C ARG A 259 12.34 -18.34 -20.93
N ARG A 260 11.90 -17.34 -20.15
CA ARG A 260 11.46 -16.03 -20.67
C ARG A 260 12.56 -15.32 -21.46
N LYS A 261 13.78 -15.34 -20.96
CA LYS A 261 14.95 -14.76 -21.66
C LYS A 261 15.25 -15.44 -22.99
N LYS A 262 14.87 -16.74 -23.13
CA LYS A 262 14.99 -17.52 -24.37
C LYS A 262 13.73 -17.44 -25.27
N GLY A 263 12.75 -16.58 -24.96
CA GLY A 263 11.49 -16.46 -25.71
C GLY A 263 10.59 -17.70 -25.68
N LEU A 264 10.85 -18.65 -24.75
CA LEU A 264 10.12 -19.90 -24.70
C LEU A 264 8.86 -19.75 -23.84
N PRO A 265 7.69 -20.31 -24.25
CA PRO A 265 6.48 -20.26 -23.47
C PRO A 265 6.61 -21.02 -22.14
N PRO A 266 5.78 -20.71 -21.12
CA PRO A 266 5.75 -21.45 -19.87
C PRO A 266 5.50 -22.96 -20.12
N LYS A 267 6.19 -23.82 -19.37
CA LYS A 267 5.92 -25.28 -19.42
C LYS A 267 4.52 -25.55 -18.86
N LYS A 268 3.83 -26.50 -19.47
CA LYS A 268 2.51 -26.97 -19.01
C LYS A 268 2.67 -28.16 -18.04
N PRO A 269 1.68 -28.43 -17.17
CA PRO A 269 1.67 -29.64 -16.34
C PRO A 269 1.87 -30.90 -17.18
N GLY A 270 2.73 -31.83 -16.72
CA GLY A 270 3.06 -33.07 -17.43
C GLY A 270 4.22 -32.98 -18.41
N GLN A 271 4.76 -31.81 -18.71
CA GLN A 271 5.98 -31.68 -19.53
C GLN A 271 7.24 -31.94 -18.71
N GLU A 272 8.22 -32.62 -19.28
CA GLU A 272 9.50 -32.88 -18.65
C GLU A 272 10.15 -31.59 -18.15
N GLY A 273 10.58 -31.59 -16.86
CA GLY A 273 11.11 -30.42 -16.17
C GLY A 273 10.05 -29.37 -15.79
N TYR A 274 8.74 -29.71 -15.83
CA TYR A 274 7.73 -28.96 -15.09
C TYR A 274 7.93 -29.25 -13.59
N PRO A 275 8.00 -28.22 -12.73
CA PRO A 275 8.27 -28.45 -11.32
C PRO A 275 7.16 -29.27 -10.67
N LYS A 276 7.48 -30.44 -10.15
CA LYS A 276 6.53 -31.31 -9.41
C LYS A 276 5.91 -30.60 -8.20
N THR A 277 6.59 -29.59 -7.67
CA THR A 277 6.13 -28.72 -6.57
C THR A 277 5.11 -27.66 -7.01
N LEU A 278 4.93 -27.42 -8.30
CA LEU A 278 3.86 -26.60 -8.87
C LEU A 278 2.58 -27.39 -9.16
N ASP A 279 2.58 -28.70 -9.03
CA ASP A 279 1.40 -29.42 -8.65
C ASP A 279 1.02 -28.96 -7.23
N ILE A 280 0.49 -27.75 -7.15
CA ILE A 280 -0.33 -27.29 -6.05
C ILE A 280 -1.64 -28.12 -6.16
N LYS A 281 -1.55 -29.39 -6.01
CA LYS A 281 -2.51 -30.09 -5.16
C LYS A 281 -2.33 -29.37 -3.83
N GLU A 282 -3.15 -28.29 -3.70
CA GLU A 282 -3.25 -27.51 -2.47
C GLU A 282 -2.95 -28.47 -1.32
N ASP A 283 -2.24 -28.07 -0.28
CA ASP A 283 -1.87 -28.91 0.85
C ASP A 283 -3.12 -29.52 1.54
N MET A 284 -3.97 -30.11 0.72
CA MET A 284 -5.19 -30.86 1.00
C MET A 284 -4.96 -32.38 0.91
N SER A 285 -3.68 -32.80 0.82
CA SER A 285 -3.32 -34.21 0.85
C SER A 285 -3.93 -34.89 2.11
N GLY A 286 -4.62 -36.00 1.91
CA GLY A 286 -5.31 -36.72 2.98
C GLY A 286 -6.61 -36.07 3.50
N MET A 287 -7.09 -35.00 2.85
CA MET A 287 -8.37 -34.38 3.15
C MET A 287 -9.44 -34.86 2.15
N SER A 288 -10.33 -35.70 2.57
CA SER A 288 -11.35 -36.34 1.71
C SER A 288 -12.75 -36.25 2.34
N GLN A 289 -13.75 -36.75 1.61
CA GLN A 289 -15.09 -36.96 2.18
C GLN A 289 -15.10 -38.07 3.23
N LYS A 290 -14.33 -39.15 3.00
CA LYS A 290 -14.16 -40.25 3.97
C LYS A 290 -13.58 -39.78 5.30
N SER A 291 -12.61 -38.85 5.27
CA SER A 291 -12.03 -38.27 6.48
C SER A 291 -12.94 -37.24 7.17
N GLY A 292 -14.09 -36.90 6.57
CA GLY A 292 -14.99 -35.85 7.07
C GLY A 292 -14.47 -34.43 6.86
N ASP A 293 -13.37 -34.23 6.13
CA ASP A 293 -12.76 -32.91 5.89
C ASP A 293 -13.45 -32.15 4.75
N LYS A 294 -14.04 -32.89 3.78
CA LYS A 294 -14.78 -32.34 2.64
C LYS A 294 -16.23 -32.79 2.64
N ARG A 295 -17.13 -31.93 2.22
CA ARG A 295 -18.54 -32.26 2.05
C ARG A 295 -18.79 -32.98 0.73
N PRO A 296 -19.73 -33.91 0.67
CA PRO A 296 -20.21 -34.50 -0.58
C PRO A 296 -20.96 -33.43 -1.41
N THR A 297 -21.15 -33.72 -2.71
CA THR A 297 -21.71 -32.76 -3.67
C THR A 297 -23.19 -32.50 -3.41
N ASP A 298 -23.95 -33.53 -3.03
CA ASP A 298 -25.36 -33.47 -2.64
C ASP A 298 -25.59 -32.55 -1.42
N LYS A 299 -24.63 -32.51 -0.50
CA LYS A 299 -24.64 -31.61 0.68
C LYS A 299 -23.91 -30.26 0.47
N GLY A 300 -23.76 -29.86 -0.80
CA GLY A 300 -23.30 -28.52 -1.21
C GLY A 300 -21.79 -28.35 -1.32
N ALA A 301 -21.04 -29.46 -1.40
CA ALA A 301 -19.58 -29.45 -1.58
C ALA A 301 -18.79 -28.51 -0.65
N GLY A 302 -17.48 -28.37 -0.85
CA GLY A 302 -16.60 -27.53 -0.05
C GLY A 302 -16.05 -28.20 1.20
N MET A 303 -15.39 -27.45 2.07
CA MET A 303 -14.78 -27.97 3.30
C MET A 303 -15.76 -27.93 4.47
N THR A 304 -15.63 -28.91 5.38
CA THR A 304 -16.32 -28.91 6.67
C THR A 304 -15.58 -28.00 7.66
N ALA A 305 -16.17 -27.73 8.82
CA ALA A 305 -15.47 -27.01 9.90
C ALA A 305 -14.19 -27.75 10.34
N LYS A 306 -14.26 -29.10 10.43
CA LYS A 306 -13.12 -29.98 10.72
C LYS A 306 -12.01 -29.83 9.69
N GLY A 307 -12.38 -29.88 8.39
CA GLY A 307 -11.42 -29.70 7.30
C GLY A 307 -10.78 -28.31 7.29
N VAL A 308 -11.55 -27.26 7.54
CA VAL A 308 -11.04 -25.90 7.67
C VAL A 308 -10.06 -25.77 8.83
N ALA A 309 -10.37 -26.32 9.99
CA ALA A 309 -9.49 -26.31 11.16
C ALA A 309 -8.17 -27.07 10.89
N LYS A 310 -8.28 -28.26 10.25
CA LYS A 310 -7.11 -29.07 9.86
C LYS A 310 -6.22 -28.33 8.85
N TYR A 311 -6.80 -27.72 7.84
CA TYR A 311 -6.09 -26.91 6.85
C TYR A 311 -5.36 -25.73 7.51
N ASN A 312 -6.06 -24.93 8.31
CA ASN A 312 -5.47 -23.78 8.97
C ASN A 312 -4.31 -24.16 9.90
N ARG A 313 -4.42 -25.30 10.62
CA ARG A 313 -3.34 -25.81 11.49
C ARG A 313 -2.10 -26.21 10.70
N ARG A 314 -2.28 -26.83 9.51
CA ARG A 314 -1.15 -27.25 8.65
C ARG A 314 -0.45 -26.11 7.94
N THR A 315 -1.23 -25.11 7.52
CA THR A 315 -0.73 -24.04 6.64
C THR A 315 -0.50 -22.70 7.34
N GLY A 316 -0.89 -22.58 8.62
CA GLY A 316 -0.91 -21.27 9.31
C GLY A 316 -1.96 -20.31 8.73
N GLY A 317 -2.83 -20.80 7.83
CA GLY A 317 -3.85 -20.00 7.13
C GLY A 317 -5.03 -19.60 8.01
N ASN A 318 -5.89 -18.73 7.48
CA ASN A 318 -7.13 -18.27 8.14
C ASN A 318 -8.35 -18.54 7.24
N LEU A 319 -8.43 -19.75 6.69
CA LEU A 319 -9.56 -20.19 5.90
C LEU A 319 -10.83 -20.20 6.77
N LYS A 320 -11.97 -19.85 6.18
CA LYS A 320 -13.29 -19.87 6.83
C LYS A 320 -14.24 -20.75 6.05
N THR A 321 -15.22 -21.32 6.73
CA THR A 321 -16.32 -22.08 6.10
C THR A 321 -17.18 -21.22 5.17
N ALA A 322 -17.97 -21.84 4.32
CA ALA A 322 -18.91 -21.15 3.44
C ALA A 322 -19.86 -20.22 4.20
N VAL A 323 -20.22 -19.11 3.58
CA VAL A 323 -21.30 -18.23 4.06
C VAL A 323 -22.61 -18.75 3.52
N THR A 324 -23.38 -19.39 4.38
CA THR A 324 -24.66 -20.02 4.04
C THR A 324 -25.89 -19.14 4.34
N THR A 325 -25.67 -18.01 5.00
CA THR A 325 -26.73 -17.04 5.27
C THR A 325 -27.22 -16.41 3.97
N PRO A 326 -28.55 -16.37 3.72
CA PRO A 326 -29.11 -15.72 2.54
C PRO A 326 -28.67 -14.25 2.41
N PRO A 327 -28.52 -13.73 1.19
CA PRO A 327 -28.06 -12.35 0.94
C PRO A 327 -28.92 -11.29 1.65
N SER A 328 -30.23 -11.50 1.67
CA SER A 328 -31.21 -10.61 2.33
C SER A 328 -31.01 -10.49 3.85
N LYS A 329 -30.49 -11.55 4.50
CA LYS A 329 -30.21 -11.57 5.95
C LYS A 329 -28.76 -11.18 6.29
N LEU A 330 -27.92 -10.90 5.31
CA LEU A 330 -26.54 -10.47 5.53
C LEU A 330 -26.47 -8.96 5.69
N LYS A 331 -25.93 -8.50 6.81
CA LYS A 331 -25.67 -7.07 7.02
C LYS A 331 -24.78 -6.52 5.92
N LYS A 332 -25.26 -5.50 5.19
CA LYS A 332 -24.54 -4.83 4.07
C LYS A 332 -23.14 -4.39 4.54
N GLY A 333 -22.10 -4.71 3.77
CA GLY A 333 -20.72 -4.36 4.10
C GLY A 333 -20.01 -5.26 5.12
N SER A 334 -20.71 -6.24 5.75
CA SER A 334 -20.10 -7.17 6.70
C SER A 334 -19.01 -8.04 6.09
N LYS A 335 -18.10 -8.57 6.93
CA LYS A 335 -17.06 -9.51 6.47
C LYS A 335 -17.65 -10.73 5.76
N ALA A 336 -18.80 -11.24 6.20
CA ALA A 336 -19.51 -12.36 5.58
C ALA A 336 -20.05 -11.97 4.19
N ALA A 337 -20.72 -10.80 4.06
CA ALA A 337 -21.21 -10.30 2.77
C ALA A 337 -20.08 -10.11 1.75
N LYS A 338 -18.95 -9.52 2.16
CA LYS A 338 -17.76 -9.34 1.32
C LYS A 338 -17.18 -10.68 0.86
N ARG A 339 -17.05 -11.66 1.76
CA ARG A 339 -16.55 -13.01 1.45
C ARG A 339 -17.46 -13.72 0.44
N ARG A 340 -18.77 -13.67 0.65
CA ARG A 340 -19.75 -14.24 -0.27
C ARG A 340 -19.62 -13.60 -1.66
N LYS A 341 -19.65 -12.25 -1.76
CA LYS A 341 -19.49 -11.52 -3.04
C LYS A 341 -18.22 -11.92 -3.77
N SER A 342 -17.09 -12.00 -3.06
CA SER A 342 -15.80 -12.42 -3.62
C SER A 342 -15.80 -13.86 -4.11
N PHE A 343 -16.40 -14.80 -3.37
CA PHE A 343 -16.51 -16.20 -3.80
C PHE A 343 -17.38 -16.32 -5.05
N CYS A 344 -18.57 -15.71 -5.05
CA CYS A 344 -19.51 -15.77 -6.17
C CYS A 344 -18.91 -15.18 -7.45
N ALA A 345 -18.15 -14.10 -7.35
CA ALA A 345 -17.47 -13.51 -8.51
C ALA A 345 -16.41 -14.45 -9.09
N ARG A 346 -15.52 -15.01 -8.25
CA ARG A 346 -14.45 -15.92 -8.69
C ARG A 346 -14.94 -17.26 -9.22
N SER A 347 -16.05 -17.76 -8.70
CA SER A 347 -16.62 -19.04 -9.09
C SER A 347 -17.63 -18.95 -10.24
N ARG A 348 -17.84 -17.80 -10.85
CA ARG A 348 -18.85 -17.58 -11.90
C ARG A 348 -18.68 -18.56 -13.08
N GLY A 349 -17.45 -18.84 -13.47
CA GLY A 349 -17.13 -19.75 -14.57
C GLY A 349 -17.05 -21.25 -14.20
N TRP A 350 -17.43 -21.65 -12.98
CA TRP A 350 -17.38 -23.06 -12.60
C TRP A 350 -18.56 -23.83 -13.16
N THR A 351 -18.29 -24.72 -14.10
CA THR A 351 -19.31 -25.49 -14.85
C THR A 351 -19.56 -26.90 -14.29
N GLY A 352 -18.59 -27.47 -13.56
CA GLY A 352 -18.69 -28.82 -12.98
C GLY A 352 -19.69 -28.88 -11.81
N GLU A 353 -20.34 -30.06 -11.63
CA GLU A 353 -21.37 -30.26 -10.62
C GLU A 353 -20.94 -29.89 -9.20
N ARG A 354 -19.71 -30.24 -8.84
CA ARG A 354 -19.16 -29.84 -7.53
C ARG A 354 -19.03 -28.31 -7.35
N GLY A 355 -18.68 -27.64 -8.44
CA GLY A 355 -18.62 -26.16 -8.47
C GLY A 355 -19.98 -25.52 -8.34
N LYS A 356 -20.96 -26.04 -9.09
CA LYS A 356 -22.37 -25.61 -9.02
C LYS A 356 -22.95 -25.85 -7.62
N ALA A 357 -22.67 -26.99 -7.00
CA ALA A 357 -23.09 -27.29 -5.62
C ALA A 357 -22.49 -26.36 -4.60
N ALA A 358 -21.20 -26.03 -4.74
CA ALA A 358 -20.55 -25.04 -3.89
C ALA A 358 -21.18 -23.64 -4.05
N ARG A 359 -21.50 -23.23 -5.27
CA ARG A 359 -22.16 -21.93 -5.55
C ARG A 359 -23.57 -21.87 -4.93
N ARG A 360 -24.38 -22.93 -5.09
CA ARG A 360 -25.70 -23.02 -4.42
C ARG A 360 -25.57 -22.85 -2.91
N ARG A 361 -24.59 -23.53 -2.30
CA ARG A 361 -24.33 -23.41 -0.85
C ARG A 361 -23.91 -22.02 -0.39
N TRP A 362 -23.22 -21.26 -1.23
CA TRP A 362 -22.83 -19.87 -0.95
C TRP A 362 -23.92 -18.85 -1.28
N ASN A 363 -25.09 -19.31 -1.73
CA ASN A 363 -26.19 -18.48 -2.22
C ASN A 363 -25.73 -17.51 -3.33
N CYS A 364 -24.94 -18.02 -4.26
CA CYS A 364 -24.55 -17.29 -5.45
C CYS A 364 -25.66 -17.33 -6.49
#